data_2329f9d6100f7280550ad2453a131ec4
#
_entry.id   2329f9d6100f7280550ad2453a131ec4
#
_cell.length_a   1.000
_cell.length_b   1.000
_cell.length_c   1.000
_cell.angle_alpha   90.00
_cell.angle_beta   90.00
_cell.angle_gamma   90.00
#
_symmetry.space_group_name_H-M   'P 1'
#
loop_
_entity.id
_entity.type
_entity.pdbx_description
1 polymer ?
#
loop_
_entity_poly.entity_id
_entity_poly.type
_entity_poly.pdbx_seq_one_letter_code
_entity_poly.pdbx_strand_id
1 'polypeptide(L)'
;MLSIITYILQQQPMEVRCGLILLKKYFIKELSFDEIFKMIEKIKYGDYYVDMGCAWLLCTMGCYDFEYIYNHFSHILEMSSFVYKKTIQKMRESYLITSEQKQRLNKLNL
;
A
#
# COMPACT_ATOMS: atom_id res chain seq x y z
N MET A 1 20.22 2.97 2.66
CA MET A 1 19.14 2.32 1.91
C MET A 1 17.79 3.02 2.08
N LEU A 2 17.33 3.19 3.32
CA LEU A 2 16.06 3.88 3.58
C LEU A 2 16.03 5.29 3.02
N SER A 3 17.10 6.05 3.19
CA SER A 3 17.16 7.43 2.71
C SER A 3 17.13 7.50 1.18
N ILE A 4 17.68 6.51 0.49
CA ILE A 4 17.64 6.46 -0.97
C ILE A 4 16.22 6.20 -1.45
N ILE A 5 15.53 5.25 -0.83
CA ILE A 5 14.14 4.93 -1.20
C ILE A 5 13.25 6.13 -0.91
N THR A 6 13.40 6.75 0.26
CA THR A 6 12.63 7.95 0.62
C THR A 6 12.83 9.05 -0.41
N TYR A 7 14.08 9.25 -0.87
CA TYR A 7 14.37 10.23 -1.90
C TYR A 7 13.66 9.90 -3.21
N ILE A 8 13.72 8.63 -3.65
CA ILE A 8 13.08 8.17 -4.89
C ILE A 8 11.57 8.42 -4.84
N LEU A 9 10.94 8.16 -3.69
CA LEU A 9 9.50 8.33 -3.53
C LEU A 9 9.03 9.78 -3.54
N GLN A 10 9.96 10.74 -3.50
CA GLN A 10 9.64 12.16 -3.54
C GLN A 10 9.90 12.79 -4.91
N GLN A 11 10.28 11.99 -5.89
CA GLN A 11 10.62 12.46 -7.23
C GLN A 11 9.41 12.46 -8.17
N GLN A 12 9.66 12.43 -9.48
CA GLN A 12 8.59 12.42 -10.47
C GLN A 12 7.83 11.09 -10.44
N PRO A 13 6.59 11.06 -10.97
CA PRO A 13 5.75 9.86 -10.86
C PRO A 13 6.40 8.56 -11.34
N MET A 14 7.18 8.60 -12.41
CA MET A 14 7.84 7.41 -12.92
C MET A 14 8.84 6.85 -11.91
N GLU A 15 9.61 7.72 -11.26
CA GLU A 15 10.59 7.30 -10.26
C GLU A 15 9.88 6.79 -9.00
N VAL A 16 8.81 7.46 -8.58
CA VAL A 16 8.01 7.03 -7.44
C VAL A 16 7.47 5.62 -7.68
N ARG A 17 6.95 5.37 -8.87
CA ARG A 17 6.47 4.04 -9.25
C ARG A 17 7.55 2.98 -9.13
N CYS A 18 8.76 3.30 -9.61
CA CYS A 18 9.90 2.39 -9.48
C CYS A 18 10.24 2.13 -8.01
N GLY A 19 10.22 3.17 -7.18
CA GLY A 19 10.47 3.02 -5.75
C GLY A 19 9.47 2.11 -5.06
N LEU A 20 8.19 2.24 -5.42
CA LEU A 20 7.13 1.38 -4.88
C LEU A 20 7.32 -0.08 -5.30
N ILE A 21 7.72 -0.32 -6.54
CA ILE A 21 8.00 -1.67 -7.02
C ILE A 21 9.18 -2.27 -6.26
N LEU A 22 10.23 -1.48 -6.02
CA LEU A 22 11.38 -1.94 -5.25
C LEU A 22 10.99 -2.32 -3.83
N LEU A 23 10.18 -1.48 -3.17
CA LEU A 23 9.68 -1.79 -1.83
C LEU A 23 8.92 -3.11 -1.82
N LYS A 24 8.02 -3.30 -2.78
CA LYS A 24 7.20 -4.50 -2.85
C LYS A 24 8.03 -5.75 -3.12
N LYS A 25 9.00 -5.68 -4.04
CA LYS A 25 9.76 -6.86 -4.47
C LYS A 25 10.87 -7.25 -3.49
N TYR A 26 11.59 -6.26 -2.96
CA TYR A 26 12.86 -6.54 -2.29
C TYR A 26 12.88 -6.19 -0.82
N PHE A 27 12.07 -5.25 -0.36
CA PHE A 27 12.18 -4.71 1.00
C PHE A 27 10.99 -5.00 1.90
N ILE A 28 9.93 -5.59 1.38
CA ILE A 28 8.71 -5.80 2.15
C ILE A 28 8.93 -6.73 3.35
N LYS A 29 9.89 -7.63 3.26
CA LYS A 29 10.22 -8.55 4.36
C LYS A 29 11.36 -8.05 5.24
N GLU A 30 12.10 -7.05 4.79
CA GLU A 30 13.27 -6.55 5.49
C GLU A 30 12.99 -5.31 6.33
N LEU A 31 12.02 -4.51 5.90
CA LEU A 31 11.62 -3.30 6.60
C LEU A 31 10.36 -3.57 7.42
N SER A 32 10.21 -2.88 8.54
CA SER A 32 8.95 -2.94 9.28
C SER A 32 7.86 -2.23 8.48
N PHE A 33 6.63 -2.66 8.67
CA PHE A 33 5.50 -2.03 7.99
C PHE A 33 5.34 -0.56 8.42
N ASP A 34 5.69 -0.24 9.66
CA ASP A 34 5.69 1.15 10.11
C ASP A 34 6.66 2.02 9.33
N GLU A 35 7.85 1.48 9.03
CA GLU A 35 8.83 2.20 8.22
C GLU A 35 8.33 2.41 6.79
N ILE A 36 7.75 1.37 6.20
CA ILE A 36 7.18 1.47 4.85
C ILE A 36 6.05 2.49 4.83
N PHE A 37 5.18 2.47 5.83
CA PHE A 37 4.06 3.41 5.91
C PHE A 37 4.54 4.85 6.01
N LYS A 38 5.58 5.10 6.81
CA LYS A 38 6.16 6.44 6.91
C LYS A 38 6.68 6.94 5.57
N MET A 39 7.25 6.04 4.78
CA MET A 39 7.75 6.40 3.45
C MET A 39 6.60 6.76 2.50
N ILE A 40 5.55 5.94 2.46
CA ILE A 40 4.46 6.15 1.51
C ILE A 40 3.55 7.31 1.88
N GLU A 41 3.52 7.71 3.15
CA GLU A 41 2.77 8.90 3.58
C GLU A 41 3.24 10.17 2.89
N LYS A 42 4.50 10.22 2.49
CA LYS A 42 5.11 11.41 1.90
C LYS A 42 4.99 11.47 0.39
N ILE A 43 4.40 10.45 -0.23
CA ILE A 43 4.21 10.40 -1.67
C ILE A 43 3.14 11.40 -2.07
N LYS A 44 3.35 12.05 -3.22
CA LYS A 44 2.35 12.92 -3.82
C LYS A 44 1.40 12.05 -4.66
N TYR A 45 0.19 11.89 -4.17
CA TYR A 45 -0.83 11.07 -4.84
C TYR A 45 -1.58 11.88 -5.89
N GLY A 46 -2.28 11.16 -6.78
CA GLY A 46 -3.06 11.74 -7.85
C GLY A 46 -2.65 11.25 -9.23
N ASP A 47 -1.46 10.66 -9.36
CA ASP A 47 -1.04 10.01 -10.60
C ASP A 47 -1.53 8.57 -10.58
N TYR A 48 -2.20 8.14 -11.65
CA TYR A 48 -2.83 6.84 -11.70
C TYR A 48 -1.83 5.70 -11.41
N TYR A 49 -0.66 5.74 -12.04
CA TYR A 49 0.31 4.65 -11.89
C TYR A 49 0.97 4.64 -10.52
N VAL A 50 1.19 5.80 -9.94
CA VAL A 50 1.70 5.91 -8.57
C VAL A 50 0.66 5.34 -7.61
N ASP A 51 -0.58 5.74 -7.76
CA ASP A 51 -1.67 5.32 -6.86
C ASP A 51 -1.90 3.81 -6.97
N MET A 52 -1.88 3.27 -8.19
CA MET A 52 -2.01 1.82 -8.39
C MET A 52 -0.82 1.06 -7.80
N GLY A 53 0.39 1.59 -7.95
CA GLY A 53 1.58 0.98 -7.36
C GLY A 53 1.51 0.94 -5.85
N CYS A 54 1.01 2.00 -5.22
CA CYS A 54 0.82 2.05 -3.78
C CYS A 54 -0.24 1.04 -3.34
N ALA A 55 -1.36 0.93 -4.06
CA ALA A 55 -2.41 -0.03 -3.74
C ALA A 55 -1.90 -1.48 -3.83
N TRP A 56 -1.06 -1.77 -4.82
CA TRP A 56 -0.42 -3.08 -4.94
C TRP A 56 0.48 -3.38 -3.74
N LEU A 57 1.29 -2.40 -3.33
CA LEU A 57 2.16 -2.55 -2.17
C LEU A 57 1.35 -2.82 -0.92
N LEU A 58 0.32 -2.03 -0.67
CA LEU A 58 -0.53 -2.18 0.52
C LEU A 58 -1.28 -3.52 0.51
N CYS A 59 -1.75 -3.96 -0.65
CA CYS A 59 -2.37 -5.28 -0.78
C CYS A 59 -1.39 -6.38 -0.41
N THR A 60 -0.15 -6.30 -0.91
CA THR A 60 0.88 -7.28 -0.58
C THR A 60 1.18 -7.29 0.92
N MET A 61 1.30 -6.11 1.52
CA MET A 61 1.47 -6.00 2.97
C MET A 61 0.31 -6.66 3.73
N GLY A 62 -0.93 -6.45 3.24
CA GLY A 62 -2.11 -7.08 3.83
C GLY A 62 -2.13 -8.60 3.71
N CYS A 63 -1.50 -9.14 2.69
CA CYS A 63 -1.35 -10.59 2.55
C CYS A 63 -0.37 -11.17 3.55
N TYR A 64 0.63 -10.40 3.96
CA TYR A 64 1.58 -10.80 4.99
C TYR A 64 1.02 -10.58 6.40
N ASP A 65 0.33 -9.46 6.61
CA ASP A 65 -0.24 -9.11 7.92
C ASP A 65 -1.54 -8.34 7.71
N PHE A 66 -2.63 -9.09 7.60
CA PHE A 66 -3.95 -8.52 7.35
C PHE A 66 -4.36 -7.53 8.44
N GLU A 67 -4.12 -7.87 9.70
CA GLU A 67 -4.55 -7.03 10.83
C GLU A 67 -3.88 -5.67 10.78
N TYR A 68 -2.60 -5.62 10.42
CA TYR A 68 -1.89 -4.36 10.33
C TYR A 68 -2.55 -3.43 9.31
N ILE A 69 -2.79 -3.93 8.11
CA ILE A 69 -3.38 -3.10 7.05
C ILE A 69 -4.84 -2.77 7.38
N TYR A 70 -5.59 -3.73 7.90
CA TYR A 70 -6.98 -3.50 8.30
C TYR A 70 -7.09 -2.35 9.30
N ASN A 71 -6.20 -2.33 10.29
CA ASN A 71 -6.19 -1.29 11.31
C ASN A 71 -5.71 0.07 10.79
N HIS A 72 -5.10 0.10 9.60
CA HIS A 72 -4.61 1.34 8.99
C HIS A 72 -5.48 1.86 7.86
N PHE A 73 -6.63 1.25 7.59
CA PHE A 73 -7.48 1.68 6.48
C PHE A 73 -7.96 3.13 6.61
N SER A 74 -8.26 3.60 7.80
CA SER A 74 -8.66 4.99 7.99
C SER A 74 -7.54 5.94 7.61
N HIS A 75 -6.29 5.59 7.93
CA HIS A 75 -5.13 6.37 7.55
C HIS A 75 -4.92 6.36 6.04
N ILE A 76 -5.10 5.20 5.41
CA ILE A 76 -4.98 5.07 3.96
C ILE A 76 -6.02 5.95 3.26
N LEU A 77 -7.24 5.97 3.78
CA LEU A 77 -8.32 6.81 3.25
C LEU A 77 -7.94 8.30 3.32
N GLU A 78 -7.29 8.72 4.40
CA GLU A 78 -6.82 10.09 4.54
C GLU A 78 -5.73 10.42 3.52
N MET A 79 -4.88 9.47 3.19
CA MET A 79 -3.82 9.65 2.21
C MET A 79 -4.39 9.81 0.80
N SER A 80 -5.30 8.92 0.42
CA SER A 80 -5.91 8.91 -0.90
C SER A 80 -7.12 7.98 -0.90
N SER A 81 -8.29 8.52 -1.21
CA SER A 81 -9.51 7.71 -1.30
C SER A 81 -9.41 6.70 -2.44
N PHE A 82 -8.74 7.06 -3.54
CA PHE A 82 -8.52 6.15 -4.66
C PHE A 82 -7.67 4.95 -4.22
N VAL A 83 -6.54 5.20 -3.55
CA VAL A 83 -5.65 4.13 -3.05
C VAL A 83 -6.41 3.25 -2.07
N TYR A 84 -7.21 3.84 -1.19
CA TYR A 84 -8.02 3.11 -0.23
C TYR A 84 -8.95 2.12 -0.94
N LYS A 85 -9.72 2.59 -1.91
CA LYS A 85 -10.67 1.74 -2.64
C LYS A 85 -9.96 0.66 -3.44
N LYS A 86 -8.87 1.00 -4.10
CA LYS A 86 -8.11 0.03 -4.91
C LYS A 86 -7.43 -1.02 -4.05
N THR A 87 -6.92 -0.64 -2.89
CA THR A 87 -6.32 -1.60 -1.97
C THR A 87 -7.34 -2.64 -1.53
N ILE A 88 -8.54 -2.20 -1.14
CA ILE A 88 -9.60 -3.10 -0.73
C ILE A 88 -10.02 -4.00 -1.89
N GLN A 89 -10.17 -3.43 -3.09
CA GLN A 89 -10.54 -4.20 -4.27
C GLN A 89 -9.52 -5.30 -4.56
N LYS A 90 -8.23 -4.95 -4.55
CA LYS A 90 -7.17 -5.93 -4.81
C LYS A 90 -7.12 -7.03 -3.76
N MET A 91 -7.34 -6.67 -2.50
CA MET A 91 -7.38 -7.66 -1.43
C MET A 91 -8.55 -8.62 -1.59
N ARG A 92 -9.72 -8.12 -2.01
CA ARG A 92 -10.88 -8.99 -2.29
C ARG A 92 -10.61 -9.97 -3.43
N GLU A 93 -9.80 -9.58 -4.39
CA GLU A 93 -9.47 -10.39 -5.55
C GLU A 93 -8.33 -11.37 -5.28
N SER A 94 -7.60 -11.20 -4.19
CA SER A 94 -6.44 -12.01 -3.88
C SER A 94 -6.84 -13.35 -3.26
N TYR A 95 -6.27 -14.43 -3.78
CA TYR A 95 -6.48 -15.76 -3.19
C TYR A 95 -5.73 -15.95 -1.88
N LEU A 96 -4.80 -15.05 -1.57
CA LEU A 96 -4.05 -15.09 -0.31
C LEU A 96 -4.83 -14.51 0.88
N ILE A 97 -5.93 -13.82 0.59
CA ILE A 97 -6.82 -13.29 1.63
C ILE A 97 -7.92 -14.31 1.87
N THR A 98 -8.12 -14.69 3.13
CA THR A 98 -9.10 -15.72 3.48
C THR A 98 -10.53 -15.25 3.30
N SER A 99 -11.48 -16.18 3.22
CA SER A 99 -12.90 -15.83 3.11
C SER A 99 -13.37 -15.00 4.31
N GLU A 100 -12.90 -15.35 5.50
CA GLU A 100 -13.23 -14.60 6.72
C GLU A 100 -12.71 -13.18 6.66
N GLN A 101 -11.46 -13.00 6.20
CA GLN A 101 -10.88 -11.68 6.02
C GLN A 101 -11.63 -10.88 4.97
N LYS A 102 -12.06 -11.51 3.87
CA LYS A 102 -12.87 -10.84 2.85
C LYS A 102 -14.21 -10.37 3.39
N GLN A 103 -14.81 -11.13 4.29
CA GLN A 103 -16.05 -10.69 4.95
C GLN A 103 -15.82 -9.44 5.79
N ARG A 104 -14.67 -9.35 6.45
CA ARG A 104 -14.32 -8.16 7.21
C ARG A 104 -14.14 -6.95 6.29
N LEU A 105 -13.53 -7.15 5.12
CA LEU A 105 -13.40 -6.08 4.13
C LEU A 105 -14.77 -5.59 3.64
N ASN A 106 -15.73 -6.47 3.52
CA ASN A 106 -17.08 -6.11 3.07
C ASN A 106 -17.81 -5.21 4.05
N LYS A 107 -17.38 -5.17 5.31
CA LYS A 107 -17.96 -4.29 6.31
C LYS A 107 -17.44 -2.86 6.21
N LEU A 108 -16.39 -2.63 5.44
CA LEU A 108 -15.85 -1.30 5.26
C LEU A 108 -16.75 -0.48 4.35
N ASN A 109 -16.86 0.80 4.68
CA ASN A 109 -17.69 1.71 3.91
C ASN A 109 -16.88 2.24 2.73
N LEU A 110 -17.27 1.88 1.52
CA LEU A 110 -16.65 2.33 0.28
C LEU A 110 -17.45 3.50 -0.36
#